data_507fe7ed888c9a3d5e79626911e4af52
#
_entry.id   507fe7ed888c9a3d5e79626911e4af52
#
_cell.length_a   1.000
_cell.length_b   1.000
_cell.length_c   1.000
_cell.angle_alpha   90.00
_cell.angle_beta   90.00
_cell.angle_gamma   90.00
#
_symmetry.space_group_name_H-M   'P 1'
#
loop_
_entity.id
_entity.type
_entity.pdbx_description
1 polymer ?
#
loop_
_entity_poly.entity_id
_entity_poly.type
_entity_poly.pdbx_seq_one_letter_code
_entity_poly.pdbx_strand_id
1 'polypeptide(L)'
;MTVPPSISIQEAGAIPEIVRVAREDSTARVRGQALFWLAQTASHQISEDAIRRAIDNDPETEVKKKAVFALTQMKNGDGVPLLIEIARTNRNAVVKKEAMVQLGRSKDPRAVKFFEDLLSAR
;
A
#
# COMPACT_ATOMS: atom_id res chain seq x y z
N MET A 1 5.77 5.29 33.39
CA MET A 1 4.67 4.63 32.68
C MET A 1 5.17 3.42 31.91
N THR A 2 4.43 2.34 32.02
CA THR A 2 4.83 1.10 31.38
C THR A 2 4.31 1.07 29.95
N VAL A 3 5.18 0.72 29.04
CA VAL A 3 4.84 0.64 27.63
C VAL A 3 4.96 -0.81 27.20
N PRO A 4 4.00 -1.34 26.43
CA PRO A 4 4.11 -2.71 25.94
C PRO A 4 5.38 -2.89 25.14
N PRO A 5 6.04 -4.04 25.25
CA PRO A 5 7.29 -4.26 24.51
C PRO A 5 7.09 -4.21 22.99
N SER A 6 5.91 -4.62 22.53
CA SER A 6 5.63 -4.70 21.11
C SER A 6 5.26 -3.35 20.51
N ILE A 7 4.66 -2.47 21.31
CA ILE A 7 4.27 -1.13 20.85
C ILE A 7 4.62 -0.15 21.94
N SER A 8 5.52 0.75 21.64
CA SER A 8 5.86 1.82 22.58
C SER A 8 4.89 2.98 22.39
N ILE A 9 4.78 3.81 23.41
CA ILE A 9 4.01 5.04 23.29
C ILE A 9 4.61 5.92 22.18
N GLN A 10 5.93 5.89 22.08
CA GLN A 10 6.60 6.66 21.03
C GLN A 10 6.24 6.17 19.64
N GLU A 11 6.18 4.84 19.46
CA GLU A 11 5.77 4.28 18.17
C GLU A 11 4.33 4.64 17.84
N ALA A 12 3.43 4.51 18.81
CA ALA A 12 2.04 4.87 18.61
C ALA A 12 1.89 6.36 18.30
N GLY A 13 2.67 7.20 19.00
CA GLY A 13 2.65 8.63 18.74
C GLY A 13 3.34 9.00 17.45
N ALA A 14 4.25 8.16 16.96
CA ALA A 14 4.95 8.42 15.71
C ALA A 14 4.11 8.15 14.48
N ILE A 15 3.06 7.32 14.57
CA ILE A 15 2.25 6.98 13.40
C ILE A 15 1.67 8.21 12.72
N PRO A 16 1.03 9.17 13.42
CA PRO A 16 0.55 10.38 12.76
C PRO A 16 1.67 11.15 12.06
N GLU A 17 2.85 11.19 12.66
CA GLU A 17 3.98 11.88 12.05
C GLU A 17 4.44 11.15 10.79
N ILE A 18 4.50 9.82 10.82
CA ILE A 18 4.89 9.05 9.64
C ILE A 18 3.85 9.21 8.52
N VAL A 19 2.57 9.27 8.88
CA VAL A 19 1.52 9.55 7.89
C VAL A 19 1.77 10.89 7.22
N ARG A 20 2.15 11.89 8.00
CA ARG A 20 2.46 13.21 7.44
C ARG A 20 3.70 13.15 6.54
N VAL A 21 4.74 12.43 6.95
CA VAL A 21 5.94 12.26 6.14
C VAL A 21 5.60 11.58 4.82
N ALA A 22 4.76 10.55 4.85
CA ALA A 22 4.35 9.83 3.64
C ALA A 22 3.66 10.76 2.65
N ARG A 23 3.05 11.81 3.13
CA ARG A 23 2.29 12.74 2.29
C ARG A 23 3.10 13.99 1.92
N GLU A 24 3.86 14.54 2.85
CA GLU A 24 4.38 15.89 2.73
C GLU A 24 5.89 16.01 2.65
N ASP A 25 6.64 14.94 2.91
CA ASP A 25 8.08 15.04 2.87
C ASP A 25 8.55 15.49 1.48
N SER A 26 9.54 16.34 1.45
CA SER A 26 10.03 16.89 0.19
C SER A 26 10.73 15.85 -0.69
N THR A 27 11.16 14.75 -0.10
CA THR A 27 11.91 13.70 -0.80
C THR A 27 11.00 12.55 -1.18
N ALA A 28 10.87 12.29 -2.49
CA ALA A 28 10.02 11.19 -2.97
C ALA A 28 10.42 9.85 -2.37
N ARG A 29 11.72 9.59 -2.28
CA ARG A 29 12.18 8.32 -1.71
C ARG A 29 11.72 8.16 -0.26
N VAL A 30 11.77 9.22 0.52
CA VAL A 30 11.32 9.17 1.92
C VAL A 30 9.82 8.96 2.00
N ARG A 31 9.05 9.62 1.13
CA ARG A 31 7.59 9.41 1.11
C ARG A 31 7.27 7.93 0.85
N GLY A 32 7.97 7.32 -0.12
CA GLY A 32 7.76 5.91 -0.43
C GLY A 32 8.14 4.98 0.72
N GLN A 33 9.25 5.28 1.39
CA GLN A 33 9.67 4.49 2.54
C GLN A 33 8.68 4.59 3.70
N ALA A 34 8.10 5.76 3.90
CA ALA A 34 7.11 5.95 4.94
C ALA A 34 5.86 5.09 4.67
N LEU A 35 5.44 5.01 3.41
CA LEU A 35 4.31 4.15 3.05
C LEU A 35 4.60 2.68 3.32
N PHE A 36 5.79 2.25 2.99
CA PHE A 36 6.20 0.87 3.23
C PHE A 36 6.18 0.55 4.73
N TRP A 37 6.72 1.47 5.54
CA TRP A 37 6.74 1.30 6.99
C TRP A 37 5.32 1.25 7.56
N LEU A 38 4.44 2.15 7.10
CA LEU A 38 3.05 2.16 7.55
C LEU A 38 2.35 0.85 7.24
N ALA A 39 2.58 0.32 6.04
CA ALA A 39 1.96 -0.94 5.64
C ALA A 39 2.31 -2.08 6.60
N GLN A 40 3.52 -2.07 7.14
CA GLN A 40 3.98 -3.13 8.03
C GLN A 40 3.58 -2.93 9.49
N THR A 41 3.37 -1.70 9.92
CA THR A 41 3.27 -1.41 11.34
C THR A 41 1.99 -0.71 11.78
N ALA A 42 1.34 0.03 10.89
CA ALA A 42 0.12 0.75 11.25
C ALA A 42 -1.10 -0.14 11.10
N SER A 43 -2.23 0.32 11.60
CA SER A 43 -3.49 -0.41 11.44
C SER A 43 -3.86 -0.50 9.96
N HIS A 44 -4.75 -1.44 9.65
CA HIS A 44 -5.24 -1.60 8.28
C HIS A 44 -5.79 -0.28 7.74
N GLN A 45 -6.63 0.40 8.52
CA GLN A 45 -7.29 1.62 8.07
C GLN A 45 -6.29 2.73 7.78
N ILE A 46 -5.33 2.93 8.68
CA ILE A 46 -4.32 3.97 8.51
C ILE A 46 -3.45 3.68 7.30
N SER A 47 -3.03 2.42 7.15
CA SER A 47 -2.21 2.00 6.02
C SER A 47 -2.94 2.19 4.71
N GLU A 48 -4.18 1.73 4.63
CA GLU A 48 -4.96 1.83 3.41
C GLU A 48 -5.20 3.28 3.02
N ASP A 49 -5.57 4.12 3.99
CA ASP A 49 -5.83 5.53 3.70
C ASP A 49 -4.58 6.23 3.16
N ALA A 50 -3.44 6.00 3.79
CA ALA A 50 -2.19 6.63 3.37
C ALA A 50 -1.78 6.16 1.97
N ILE A 51 -1.93 4.87 1.72
CA ILE A 51 -1.54 4.28 0.44
C ILE A 51 -2.48 4.74 -0.67
N ARG A 52 -3.80 4.75 -0.44
CA ARG A 52 -4.76 5.26 -1.43
C ARG A 52 -4.45 6.70 -1.79
N ARG A 53 -4.18 7.50 -0.79
CA ARG A 53 -3.89 8.90 -1.01
C ARG A 53 -2.65 9.09 -1.88
N ALA A 54 -1.60 8.32 -1.61
CA ALA A 54 -0.38 8.40 -2.40
C ALA A 54 -0.62 7.98 -3.85
N ILE A 55 -1.39 6.90 -4.05
CA ILE A 55 -1.70 6.42 -5.39
C ILE A 55 -2.48 7.46 -6.18
N ASP A 56 -3.42 8.12 -5.52
CA ASP A 56 -4.28 9.09 -6.19
C ASP A 56 -3.63 10.45 -6.36
N ASN A 57 -2.81 10.86 -5.42
CA ASN A 57 -2.41 12.27 -5.33
C ASN A 57 -0.91 12.56 -5.30
N ASP A 58 -0.05 11.58 -5.08
CA ASP A 58 1.38 11.88 -5.05
C ASP A 58 1.84 12.33 -6.42
N PRO A 59 2.61 13.41 -6.52
CA PRO A 59 3.05 13.90 -7.82
C PRO A 59 4.08 13.02 -8.53
N GLU A 60 4.74 12.12 -7.78
CA GLU A 60 5.79 11.30 -8.36
C GLU A 60 5.32 9.89 -8.67
N THR A 61 5.49 9.48 -9.91
CA THR A 61 5.12 8.13 -10.34
C THR A 61 5.83 7.06 -9.51
N GLU A 62 7.08 7.28 -9.16
CA GLU A 62 7.83 6.31 -8.37
C GLU A 62 7.20 6.11 -6.98
N VAL A 63 6.65 7.16 -6.39
CA VAL A 63 5.95 7.02 -5.11
C VAL A 63 4.66 6.26 -5.28
N LYS A 64 3.93 6.52 -6.36
CA LYS A 64 2.70 5.75 -6.65
C LYS A 64 3.02 4.26 -6.80
N LYS A 65 4.09 3.92 -7.48
CA LYS A 65 4.50 2.52 -7.64
C LYS A 65 4.88 1.91 -6.29
N LYS A 66 5.60 2.66 -5.47
CA LYS A 66 5.97 2.17 -4.14
C LYS A 66 4.75 1.98 -3.25
N ALA A 67 3.75 2.84 -3.41
CA ALA A 67 2.49 2.68 -2.68
C ALA A 67 1.80 1.37 -3.06
N VAL A 68 1.77 1.05 -4.35
CA VAL A 68 1.22 -0.22 -4.80
C VAL A 68 2.00 -1.39 -4.20
N PHE A 69 3.33 -1.31 -4.23
CA PHE A 69 4.15 -2.36 -3.63
C PHE A 69 3.91 -2.49 -2.13
N ALA A 70 3.71 -1.35 -1.44
CA ALA A 70 3.48 -1.37 0.00
C ALA A 70 2.25 -2.19 0.37
N LEU A 71 1.25 -2.26 -0.53
CA LEU A 71 0.07 -3.08 -0.27
C LEU A 71 0.42 -4.55 -0.05
N THR A 72 1.49 -5.02 -0.68
CA THR A 72 1.93 -6.42 -0.50
C THR A 72 2.50 -6.66 0.89
N GLN A 73 2.83 -5.61 1.62
CA GLN A 73 3.44 -5.70 2.95
C GLN A 73 2.42 -5.68 4.08
N MET A 74 1.16 -5.46 3.76
CA MET A 74 0.11 -5.46 4.78
C MET A 74 -0.13 -6.87 5.28
N LYS A 75 -0.43 -6.99 6.57
CA LYS A 75 -0.61 -8.29 7.21
C LYS A 75 -1.82 -9.03 6.66
N ASN A 76 -1.74 -10.33 6.67
CA ASN A 76 -2.88 -11.21 6.33
C ASN A 76 -3.42 -10.99 4.92
N GLY A 77 -2.59 -10.46 4.03
CA GLY A 77 -3.04 -10.18 2.68
C GLY A 77 -4.07 -9.05 2.60
N ASP A 78 -4.10 -8.18 3.60
CA ASP A 78 -5.11 -7.13 3.66
C ASP A 78 -5.01 -6.13 2.51
N GLY A 79 -3.87 -6.07 1.83
CA GLY A 79 -3.71 -5.20 0.68
C GLY A 79 -4.24 -5.78 -0.64
N VAL A 80 -4.54 -7.08 -0.66
CA VAL A 80 -4.95 -7.74 -1.90
C VAL A 80 -6.25 -7.16 -2.49
N PRO A 81 -7.31 -6.92 -1.69
CA PRO A 81 -8.51 -6.32 -2.27
C PRO A 81 -8.25 -4.99 -2.96
N LEU A 82 -7.40 -4.14 -2.38
CA LEU A 82 -7.10 -2.85 -3.00
C LEU A 82 -6.24 -3.04 -4.25
N LEU A 83 -5.31 -3.98 -4.24
CA LEU A 83 -4.53 -4.30 -5.44
C LEU A 83 -5.46 -4.69 -6.59
N ILE A 84 -6.46 -5.50 -6.29
CA ILE A 84 -7.44 -5.94 -7.31
C ILE A 84 -8.23 -4.74 -7.83
N GLU A 85 -8.68 -3.88 -6.94
CA GLU A 85 -9.40 -2.67 -7.33
C GLU A 85 -8.55 -1.80 -8.26
N ILE A 86 -7.29 -1.59 -7.91
CA ILE A 86 -6.37 -0.79 -8.71
C ILE A 86 -6.16 -1.42 -10.07
N ALA A 87 -5.95 -2.73 -10.11
CA ALA A 87 -5.72 -3.44 -11.37
C ALA A 87 -6.93 -3.33 -12.30
N ARG A 88 -8.13 -3.25 -11.73
CA ARG A 88 -9.36 -3.16 -12.53
C ARG A 88 -9.69 -1.75 -12.97
N THR A 89 -9.47 -0.77 -12.11
CA THR A 89 -10.10 0.54 -12.30
C THR A 89 -9.15 1.72 -12.37
N ASN A 90 -7.89 1.56 -12.00
CA ASN A 90 -7.01 2.72 -11.95
C ASN A 90 -6.71 3.22 -13.35
N ARG A 91 -6.79 4.54 -13.54
CA ARG A 91 -6.60 5.15 -14.85
C ARG A 91 -5.15 5.36 -15.22
N ASN A 92 -4.26 5.34 -14.24
CA ASN A 92 -2.82 5.49 -14.49
C ASN A 92 -2.28 4.13 -14.94
N ALA A 93 -1.80 4.08 -16.19
CA ALA A 93 -1.36 2.82 -16.77
C ALA A 93 -0.18 2.21 -16.03
N VAL A 94 0.72 3.03 -15.51
CA VAL A 94 1.87 2.54 -14.76
C VAL A 94 1.43 1.92 -13.44
N VAL A 95 0.52 2.59 -12.75
CA VAL A 95 -0.02 2.10 -11.47
C VAL A 95 -0.78 0.80 -11.68
N LYS A 96 -1.63 0.77 -12.71
CA LYS A 96 -2.42 -0.42 -13.03
C LYS A 96 -1.53 -1.60 -13.34
N LYS A 97 -0.48 -1.37 -14.13
CA LYS A 97 0.48 -2.42 -14.47
C LYS A 97 1.21 -2.93 -13.23
N GLU A 98 1.61 -2.02 -12.36
CA GLU A 98 2.30 -2.41 -11.14
C GLU A 98 1.41 -3.30 -10.26
N ALA A 99 0.13 -2.95 -10.14
CA ALA A 99 -0.81 -3.78 -9.39
C ALA A 99 -0.93 -5.17 -10.01
N MET A 100 -1.00 -5.25 -11.33
CA MET A 100 -1.06 -6.54 -12.02
C MET A 100 0.19 -7.38 -11.75
N VAL A 101 1.37 -6.75 -11.78
CA VAL A 101 2.63 -7.44 -11.50
C VAL A 101 2.62 -8.01 -10.08
N GLN A 102 2.20 -7.19 -9.11
CA GLN A 102 2.20 -7.64 -7.72
C GLN A 102 1.17 -8.75 -7.49
N LEU A 103 0.01 -8.65 -8.12
CA LEU A 103 -0.99 -9.73 -8.03
C LEU A 103 -0.47 -11.01 -8.66
N GLY A 104 0.27 -10.90 -9.77
CA GLY A 104 0.85 -12.07 -10.43
C GLY A 104 1.88 -12.79 -9.57
N ARG A 105 2.52 -12.08 -8.66
CA ARG A 105 3.49 -12.66 -7.74
C ARG A 105 2.84 -13.21 -6.47
N SER A 106 1.60 -12.83 -6.23
CA SER A 106 0.92 -13.22 -5.00
C SER A 106 0.44 -14.66 -5.06
N LYS A 107 0.54 -15.37 -3.95
CA LYS A 107 -0.02 -16.71 -3.80
C LYS A 107 -1.38 -16.67 -3.13
N ASP A 108 -1.89 -15.49 -2.83
CA ASP A 108 -3.20 -15.34 -2.20
C ASP A 108 -4.28 -15.86 -3.15
N PRO A 109 -5.21 -16.68 -2.65
CA PRO A 109 -6.27 -17.23 -3.51
C PRO A 109 -7.11 -16.17 -4.21
N ARG A 110 -7.25 -14.99 -3.59
CA ARG A 110 -8.03 -13.90 -4.20
C ARG A 110 -7.32 -13.35 -5.44
N ALA A 111 -5.98 -13.32 -5.42
CA ALA A 111 -5.22 -12.89 -6.61
C ALA A 111 -5.34 -13.91 -7.73
N VAL A 112 -5.26 -15.20 -7.38
CA VAL A 112 -5.44 -16.26 -8.35
C VAL A 112 -6.82 -16.17 -8.99
N LYS A 113 -7.86 -16.00 -8.16
CA LYS A 113 -9.22 -15.88 -8.68
C LYS A 113 -9.38 -14.65 -9.58
N PHE A 114 -8.73 -13.54 -9.23
CA PHE A 114 -8.76 -12.36 -10.07
C PHE A 114 -8.31 -12.68 -11.49
N PHE A 115 -7.19 -13.40 -11.64
CA PHE A 115 -6.69 -13.73 -12.97
C PHE A 115 -7.59 -14.76 -13.68
N GLU A 116 -8.12 -15.72 -12.93
CA GLU A 116 -9.07 -16.67 -13.52
C GLU A 116 -10.28 -15.95 -14.08
N ASP A 117 -10.84 -15.03 -13.31
CA ASP A 117 -12.00 -14.27 -13.74
C ASP A 117 -11.68 -13.39 -14.95
N LEU A 118 -10.52 -12.75 -14.92
CA LEU A 118 -10.08 -11.89 -16.01
C LEU A 118 -9.94 -12.67 -17.30
N LEU A 119 -9.35 -13.86 -17.25
CA LEU A 119 -9.15 -14.69 -18.43
C LEU A 119 -10.46 -15.31 -18.92
N SER A 120 -11.36 -15.62 -17.99
CA SER A 120 -12.65 -16.22 -18.34
C SER A 120 -13.63 -15.23 -18.95
N ALA A 121 -13.43 -13.95 -18.73
CA ALA A 121 -14.32 -12.90 -19.23
C ALA A 121 -14.13 -12.60 -20.72
N ARG A 122 -13.21 -13.28 -21.36
CA ARG A 122 -12.86 -13.00 -22.77
C ARG A 122 -13.85 -13.59 -23.74
#